data_51558b8ec96ba3a7d00b406700a7b379
#
_entry.id   51558b8ec96ba3a7d00b406700a7b379
#
_cell.length_a   1.000
_cell.length_b   1.000
_cell.length_c   1.000
_cell.angle_alpha   90.00
_cell.angle_beta   90.00
_cell.angle_gamma   90.00
#
_symmetry.space_group_name_H-M   'P 1'
#
loop_
_entity.id
_entity.type
_entity.pdbx_description
1 polymer ?
#
loop_
_entity_poly.entity_id
_entity_poly.type
_entity_poly.pdbx_seq_one_letter_code
_entity_poly.pdbx_strand_id
1 'polypeptide(L)'
;MTEKKDFIGKEAVFVSKSTTLPVGMKRFDKGPYFDFYHKDSNLYGVYAERFYPISLGNDVEQMYWNLRRKAVMYDVPEKPIQIEGPDAGKFLDKVFSRKISTMKVGRGRYAIACYEDGGIFIDGVFFRLEENKYWYVQPDGPLETWLKAHQANYDVKITDPSSRVIQVQGPASQEILSKLTNGSINDDFKYY
;
A
#
# COMPACT_ATOMS: atom_id res chain seq x y z
N MET A 1 18.62 -21.15 26.49
CA MET A 1 17.33 -21.21 25.71
C MET A 1 16.38 -20.24 26.38
N THR A 2 16.59 -18.96 26.16
CA THR A 2 15.89 -17.88 26.81
C THR A 2 14.73 -17.44 25.92
N GLU A 3 13.57 -17.68 26.39
CA GLU A 3 12.30 -16.98 26.25
C GLU A 3 12.05 -16.13 24.99
N LYS A 4 11.84 -16.83 23.88
CA LYS A 4 11.10 -16.28 22.72
C LYS A 4 9.60 -16.14 23.01
N LYS A 5 9.14 -16.48 24.21
CA LYS A 5 7.71 -16.53 24.56
C LYS A 5 7.07 -15.16 24.81
N ASP A 6 7.83 -14.19 25.29
CA ASP A 6 7.24 -12.93 25.73
C ASP A 6 6.98 -11.92 24.60
N PHE A 7 7.69 -12.08 23.49
CA PHE A 7 7.59 -11.15 22.37
C PHE A 7 6.29 -11.29 21.56
N ILE A 8 5.81 -12.51 21.40
CA ILE A 8 4.59 -12.79 20.62
C ILE A 8 3.31 -12.71 21.46
N GLY A 9 3.44 -12.80 22.80
CA GLY A 9 2.31 -13.12 23.68
C GLY A 9 1.27 -12.05 23.90
N LYS A 10 1.60 -10.77 23.76
CA LYS A 10 0.68 -9.66 24.07
C LYS A 10 0.26 -8.82 22.87
N GLU A 11 0.99 -8.89 21.78
CA GLU A 11 0.90 -7.90 20.73
C GLU A 11 0.12 -8.32 19.48
N ALA A 12 -0.04 -9.60 19.25
CA ALA A 12 -0.74 -10.06 18.07
C ALA A 12 -1.42 -11.40 18.31
N VAL A 13 -2.61 -11.36 18.87
CA VAL A 13 -3.43 -12.56 19.12
C VAL A 13 -3.61 -13.41 17.87
N PHE A 14 -3.68 -12.80 16.69
CA PHE A 14 -3.76 -13.52 15.43
C PHE A 14 -2.41 -14.11 15.00
N VAL A 15 -1.28 -13.44 15.29
CA VAL A 15 0.07 -13.94 14.96
C VAL A 15 0.45 -15.12 15.87
N SER A 16 -0.03 -15.15 17.10
CA SER A 16 0.23 -16.27 18.03
C SER A 16 -0.29 -17.62 17.52
N LYS A 17 -1.24 -17.62 16.60
CA LYS A 17 -1.80 -18.82 15.95
C LYS A 17 -1.18 -19.12 14.59
N SER A 18 -0.27 -18.29 14.12
CA SER A 18 0.39 -18.43 12.82
C SER A 18 1.74 -19.12 12.95
N THR A 19 2.12 -19.88 11.94
CA THR A 19 3.46 -20.44 11.84
C THR A 19 4.45 -19.33 11.49
N THR A 20 5.51 -19.17 12.29
CA THR A 20 6.59 -18.21 12.02
C THR A 20 7.80 -18.98 11.47
N LEU A 21 8.26 -18.60 10.29
CA LEU A 21 9.43 -19.17 9.62
C LEU A 21 10.49 -18.09 9.39
N PRO A 22 11.79 -18.40 9.56
CA PRO A 22 12.85 -17.51 9.13
C PRO A 22 12.84 -17.36 7.61
N VAL A 23 12.86 -16.11 7.13
CA VAL A 23 12.89 -15.80 5.70
C VAL A 23 14.09 -14.91 5.39
N GLY A 24 14.86 -15.31 4.37
CA GLY A 24 15.97 -14.50 3.88
C GLY A 24 15.48 -13.29 3.09
N MET A 25 16.09 -12.12 3.34
CA MET A 25 15.65 -10.84 2.75
C MET A 25 16.02 -10.65 1.27
N LYS A 26 16.74 -11.58 0.64
CA LYS A 26 17.29 -11.41 -0.72
C LYS A 26 16.25 -11.22 -1.84
N ARG A 27 14.99 -11.58 -1.59
CA ARG A 27 13.91 -11.56 -2.59
C ARG A 27 12.85 -10.50 -2.29
N PHE A 28 13.05 -9.69 -1.27
CA PHE A 28 12.05 -8.74 -0.82
C PHE A 28 12.68 -7.37 -0.63
N ASP A 29 11.95 -6.35 -1.04
CA ASP A 29 12.39 -4.97 -0.85
C ASP A 29 12.23 -4.54 0.60
N LYS A 30 13.25 -3.87 1.13
CA LYS A 30 13.13 -3.13 2.39
C LYS A 30 12.38 -1.82 2.16
N GLY A 31 11.56 -1.43 3.13
CA GLY A 31 11.03 -0.07 3.16
C GLY A 31 12.15 0.96 3.37
N PRO A 32 11.99 2.22 2.92
CA PRO A 32 13.01 3.26 3.10
C PRO A 32 13.25 3.63 4.57
N TYR A 33 12.32 3.27 5.42
CA TYR A 33 12.40 3.54 6.87
C TYR A 33 12.92 2.37 7.68
N PHE A 34 13.25 1.24 7.02
CA PHE A 34 13.66 0.02 7.68
C PHE A 34 14.80 0.24 8.68
N ASP A 35 15.86 0.95 8.28
CA ASP A 35 17.04 1.17 9.12
C ASP A 35 16.76 2.09 10.33
N PHE A 36 15.65 2.83 10.32
CA PHE A 36 15.24 3.69 11.45
C PHE A 36 14.50 2.93 12.55
N TYR A 37 13.76 1.87 12.21
CA TYR A 37 12.96 1.13 13.18
C TYR A 37 13.43 -0.30 13.42
N HIS A 38 14.34 -0.81 12.58
CA HIS A 38 14.77 -2.20 12.69
C HIS A 38 15.45 -2.50 14.02
N LYS A 39 15.03 -3.59 14.62
CA LYS A 39 15.65 -4.26 15.78
C LYS A 39 15.49 -5.76 15.58
N ASP A 40 16.41 -6.54 16.12
CA ASP A 40 16.40 -8.02 16.01
C ASP A 40 15.11 -8.64 16.62
N SER A 41 14.50 -7.92 17.54
CA SER A 41 13.24 -8.34 18.19
C SER A 41 11.98 -8.05 17.38
N ASN A 42 12.07 -7.29 16.29
CA ASN A 42 10.90 -6.94 15.50
C ASN A 42 10.38 -8.15 14.73
N LEU A 43 9.06 -8.18 14.53
CA LEU A 43 8.41 -9.16 13.68
C LEU A 43 8.06 -8.53 12.34
N TYR A 44 8.43 -9.20 11.27
CA TYR A 44 8.18 -8.76 9.90
C TYR A 44 7.29 -9.74 9.15
N GLY A 45 6.51 -9.22 8.24
CA GLY A 45 5.78 -9.96 7.22
C GLY A 45 6.26 -9.58 5.82
N VAL A 46 5.69 -10.27 4.85
CA VAL A 46 5.86 -9.97 3.42
C VAL A 46 4.50 -9.64 2.85
N TYR A 47 4.45 -8.57 2.08
CA TYR A 47 3.25 -8.07 1.44
C TYR A 47 3.64 -7.27 0.21
N ALA A 48 3.04 -7.54 -0.94
CA ALA A 48 3.40 -6.92 -2.22
C ALA A 48 4.93 -6.97 -2.51
N GLU A 49 5.56 -8.13 -2.23
CA GLU A 49 7.01 -8.37 -2.40
C GLU A 49 7.90 -7.48 -1.52
N ARG A 50 7.35 -6.85 -0.50
CA ARG A 50 8.05 -5.95 0.41
C ARG A 50 8.01 -6.45 1.84
N PHE A 51 9.11 -6.25 2.58
CA PHE A 51 9.08 -6.40 4.02
C PHE A 51 8.35 -5.24 4.67
N TYR A 52 7.49 -5.55 5.62
CA TYR A 52 6.84 -4.55 6.45
C TYR A 52 6.82 -5.00 7.92
N PRO A 53 6.86 -4.08 8.88
CA PRO A 53 6.81 -4.41 10.28
C PRO A 53 5.38 -4.84 10.67
N ILE A 54 5.25 -6.07 11.19
CA ILE A 54 4.02 -6.55 11.85
C ILE A 54 4.00 -6.06 13.29
N SER A 55 5.15 -6.11 13.96
CA SER A 55 5.31 -5.63 15.32
C SER A 55 6.70 -5.02 15.52
N LEU A 56 6.73 -3.86 16.15
CA LEU A 56 7.94 -3.16 16.55
C LEU A 56 8.22 -3.29 18.06
N GLY A 57 7.49 -4.17 18.76
CA GLY A 57 7.58 -4.34 20.20
C GLY A 57 6.96 -3.20 21.01
N ASN A 58 6.08 -2.41 20.41
CA ASN A 58 5.37 -1.34 21.11
C ASN A 58 4.23 -1.89 21.97
N ASP A 59 3.86 -1.15 23.02
CA ASP A 59 2.65 -1.43 23.77
C ASP A 59 1.40 -1.24 22.90
N VAL A 60 0.65 -2.31 22.68
CA VAL A 60 -0.50 -2.33 21.77
C VAL A 60 -1.62 -1.42 22.27
N GLU A 61 -1.89 -1.41 23.57
CA GLU A 61 -2.92 -0.56 24.15
C GLU A 61 -2.56 0.92 24.00
N GLN A 62 -1.31 1.28 24.29
CA GLN A 62 -0.83 2.65 24.07
C GLN A 62 -0.92 3.05 22.58
N MET A 63 -0.54 2.16 21.65
CA MET A 63 -0.65 2.43 20.22
C MET A 63 -2.10 2.59 19.77
N TYR A 64 -3.02 1.77 20.28
CA TYR A 64 -4.45 1.94 20.03
C TYR A 64 -4.95 3.32 20.48
N TRP A 65 -4.58 3.75 21.70
CA TRP A 65 -5.01 5.05 22.21
C TRP A 65 -4.32 6.22 21.50
N ASN A 66 -3.09 6.06 21.04
CA ASN A 66 -2.44 7.04 20.18
C ASN A 66 -3.19 7.20 18.85
N LEU A 67 -3.60 6.09 18.22
CA LEU A 67 -4.41 6.11 17.01
C LEU A 67 -5.75 6.83 17.22
N ARG A 68 -6.40 6.58 18.36
CA ARG A 68 -7.75 7.15 18.65
C ARG A 68 -7.73 8.59 19.10
N ARG A 69 -6.65 9.06 19.71
CA ARG A 69 -6.58 10.36 20.39
C ARG A 69 -5.51 11.30 19.86
N LYS A 70 -4.55 10.77 19.09
CA LYS A 70 -3.42 11.53 18.54
C LYS A 70 -3.25 11.22 17.05
N ALA A 71 -2.11 10.66 16.70
CA ALA A 71 -1.85 10.09 15.38
C ALA A 71 -0.80 8.98 15.48
N VAL A 72 -0.83 8.07 14.50
CA VAL A 72 0.18 7.05 14.27
C VAL A 72 0.59 7.06 12.80
N MET A 73 1.81 6.64 12.54
CA MET A 73 2.35 6.49 11.19
C MET A 73 2.63 5.01 10.93
N TYR A 74 2.23 4.54 9.77
CA TYR A 74 2.52 3.18 9.30
C TYR A 74 3.39 3.23 8.04
N ASP A 75 4.44 2.41 8.01
CA ASP A 75 5.15 2.05 6.78
C ASP A 75 4.30 0.98 6.08
N VAL A 76 3.59 1.38 5.04
CA VAL A 76 2.60 0.54 4.37
C VAL A 76 3.21 -0.06 3.11
N PRO A 77 3.15 -1.38 2.94
CA PRO A 77 3.84 -2.04 1.84
C PRO A 77 3.10 -2.03 0.51
N GLU A 78 1.93 -1.38 0.40
CA GLU A 78 1.24 -1.27 -0.89
C GLU A 78 2.16 -0.75 -1.98
N LYS A 79 2.05 -1.37 -3.16
CA LYS A 79 2.91 -1.10 -4.31
C LYS A 79 2.14 -0.32 -5.38
N PRO A 80 2.46 0.96 -5.60
CA PRO A 80 1.96 1.66 -6.77
C PRO A 80 2.50 1.04 -8.05
N ILE A 81 1.64 0.91 -9.06
CA ILE A 81 2.00 0.54 -10.42
C ILE A 81 1.61 1.70 -11.32
N GLN A 82 2.54 2.15 -12.16
CA GLN A 82 2.31 3.19 -13.14
C GLN A 82 1.89 2.58 -14.47
N ILE A 83 0.80 3.10 -15.03
CA ILE A 83 0.30 2.79 -16.34
C ILE A 83 0.22 4.10 -17.13
N GLU A 84 0.98 4.21 -18.23
CA GLU A 84 1.04 5.42 -19.04
C GLU A 84 1.03 5.09 -20.53
N GLY A 85 0.51 5.99 -21.34
CA GLY A 85 0.48 5.86 -22.80
C GLY A 85 -0.85 6.29 -23.40
N PRO A 86 -0.90 6.46 -24.74
CA PRO A 86 -2.09 6.94 -25.45
C PRO A 86 -3.33 6.09 -25.21
N ASP A 87 -3.16 4.80 -25.04
CA ASP A 87 -4.27 3.87 -24.81
C ASP A 87 -4.51 3.53 -23.32
N ALA A 88 -3.82 4.20 -22.37
CA ALA A 88 -3.90 3.83 -20.95
C ALA A 88 -5.34 3.80 -20.42
N GLY A 89 -6.13 4.83 -20.68
CA GLY A 89 -7.52 4.88 -20.25
C GLY A 89 -8.38 3.74 -20.81
N LYS A 90 -8.26 3.44 -22.12
CA LYS A 90 -8.99 2.36 -22.78
C LYS A 90 -8.57 0.98 -22.26
N PHE A 91 -7.27 0.80 -22.07
CA PHE A 91 -6.71 -0.42 -21.51
C PHE A 91 -7.24 -0.69 -20.10
N LEU A 92 -7.24 0.33 -19.25
CA LEU A 92 -7.74 0.22 -17.89
C LEU A 92 -9.26 -0.03 -17.84
N ASP A 93 -10.03 0.57 -18.75
CA ASP A 93 -11.46 0.28 -18.89
C ASP A 93 -11.74 -1.18 -19.29
N LYS A 94 -10.78 -1.84 -19.96
CA LYS A 94 -10.90 -3.25 -20.33
C LYS A 94 -10.59 -4.18 -19.16
N VAL A 95 -9.63 -3.82 -18.31
CA VAL A 95 -9.12 -4.70 -17.25
C VAL A 95 -9.92 -4.57 -15.96
N PHE A 96 -10.48 -3.40 -15.68
CA PHE A 96 -11.13 -3.12 -14.42
C PHE A 96 -12.66 -2.99 -14.55
N SER A 97 -13.35 -3.32 -13.50
CA SER A 97 -14.83 -3.29 -13.41
C SER A 97 -15.44 -1.88 -13.42
N ARG A 98 -14.61 -0.83 -13.42
CA ARG A 98 -15.04 0.58 -13.47
C ARG A 98 -14.42 1.31 -14.65
N LYS A 99 -15.14 2.30 -15.16
CA LYS A 99 -14.67 3.14 -16.26
C LYS A 99 -13.62 4.13 -15.75
N ILE A 100 -12.35 3.79 -15.93
CA ILE A 100 -11.20 4.55 -15.42
C ILE A 100 -10.89 5.74 -16.32
N SER A 101 -11.08 5.62 -17.65
CA SER A 101 -10.87 6.70 -18.61
C SER A 101 -11.66 7.98 -18.31
N THR A 102 -12.77 7.88 -17.59
CA THR A 102 -13.62 9.02 -17.22
C THR A 102 -13.18 9.76 -15.96
N MET A 103 -12.12 9.31 -15.30
CA MET A 103 -11.58 10.02 -14.13
C MET A 103 -11.03 11.39 -14.53
N LYS A 104 -11.22 12.39 -13.68
CA LYS A 104 -10.54 13.68 -13.85
C LYS A 104 -9.09 13.58 -13.38
N VAL A 105 -8.20 14.32 -14.03
CA VAL A 105 -6.80 14.46 -13.57
C VAL A 105 -6.79 15.01 -12.13
N GLY A 106 -5.89 14.50 -11.30
CA GLY A 106 -5.77 14.83 -9.89
C GLY A 106 -6.81 14.17 -8.98
N ARG A 107 -7.58 13.18 -9.50
CA ARG A 107 -8.58 12.46 -8.70
C ARG A 107 -8.24 10.98 -8.55
N GLY A 108 -8.79 10.39 -7.48
CA GLY A 108 -8.69 8.96 -7.22
C GLY A 108 -10.03 8.23 -7.48
N ARG A 109 -9.94 6.91 -7.61
CA ARG A 109 -11.11 6.03 -7.77
C ARG A 109 -10.75 4.62 -7.34
N TYR A 110 -11.52 4.07 -6.42
CA TYR A 110 -11.44 2.64 -6.10
C TYR A 110 -11.95 1.80 -7.27
N ALA A 111 -11.22 0.74 -7.61
CA ALA A 111 -11.61 -0.17 -8.68
C ALA A 111 -11.11 -1.60 -8.40
N ILE A 112 -11.85 -2.56 -8.95
CA ILE A 112 -11.63 -4.00 -8.80
C ILE A 112 -11.30 -4.57 -10.18
N ALA A 113 -10.24 -5.39 -10.26
CA ALA A 113 -10.02 -6.28 -11.39
C ALA A 113 -10.63 -7.65 -11.07
N CYS A 114 -11.25 -8.27 -12.06
CA CYS A 114 -11.91 -9.56 -11.91
C CYS A 114 -11.33 -10.58 -12.88
N TYR A 115 -11.44 -11.85 -12.51
CA TYR A 115 -11.29 -12.97 -13.45
C TYR A 115 -12.48 -13.05 -14.41
N GLU A 116 -12.38 -13.88 -15.44
CA GLU A 116 -13.44 -14.06 -16.44
C GLU A 116 -14.73 -14.62 -15.87
N ASP A 117 -14.65 -15.38 -14.78
CA ASP A 117 -15.81 -15.92 -14.05
C ASP A 117 -16.47 -14.90 -13.10
N GLY A 118 -15.91 -13.68 -13.01
CA GLY A 118 -16.38 -12.62 -12.11
C GLY A 118 -15.78 -12.67 -10.71
N GLY A 119 -14.93 -13.63 -10.39
CA GLY A 119 -14.18 -13.67 -9.13
C GLY A 119 -13.26 -12.45 -9.01
N ILE A 120 -13.12 -11.91 -7.80
CA ILE A 120 -12.22 -10.78 -7.54
C ILE A 120 -10.78 -11.25 -7.66
N PHE A 121 -10.02 -10.64 -8.57
CA PHE A 121 -8.58 -10.83 -8.67
C PHE A 121 -7.83 -9.92 -7.71
N ILE A 122 -8.12 -8.62 -7.77
CA ILE A 122 -7.50 -7.60 -6.90
C ILE A 122 -8.40 -6.37 -6.81
N ASP A 123 -8.28 -5.66 -5.71
CA ASP A 123 -8.92 -4.36 -5.50
C ASP A 123 -7.91 -3.32 -5.06
N GLY A 124 -8.19 -2.03 -5.29
CA GLY A 124 -7.29 -0.96 -4.94
C GLY A 124 -7.75 0.39 -5.47
N VAL A 125 -6.85 1.37 -5.40
CA VAL A 125 -7.18 2.76 -5.73
C VAL A 125 -6.36 3.25 -6.90
N PHE A 126 -7.03 3.76 -7.93
CA PHE A 126 -6.44 4.54 -8.99
C PHE A 126 -6.24 5.99 -8.58
N PHE A 127 -5.16 6.58 -9.07
CA PHE A 127 -4.96 8.03 -9.15
C PHE A 127 -4.63 8.38 -10.60
N ARG A 128 -5.38 9.33 -11.18
CA ARG A 128 -5.04 9.87 -12.51
C ARG A 128 -4.14 11.07 -12.31
N LEU A 129 -2.85 10.91 -12.59
CA LEU A 129 -1.84 11.94 -12.35
C LEU A 129 -1.78 12.96 -13.51
N GLU A 130 -1.92 12.46 -14.73
CA GLU A 130 -1.91 13.25 -15.96
C GLU A 130 -2.94 12.67 -16.95
N GLU A 131 -3.11 13.28 -18.11
CA GLU A 131 -4.11 12.87 -19.10
C GLU A 131 -4.03 11.37 -19.44
N ASN A 132 -2.82 10.87 -19.66
CA ASN A 132 -2.56 9.47 -20.03
C ASN A 132 -1.66 8.73 -19.05
N LYS A 133 -1.68 9.13 -17.77
CA LYS A 133 -0.83 8.57 -16.74
C LYS A 133 -1.62 8.30 -15.46
N TYR A 134 -1.58 7.04 -15.06
CA TYR A 134 -2.32 6.54 -13.92
C TYR A 134 -1.39 5.78 -12.98
N TRP A 135 -1.64 5.91 -11.70
CA TRP A 135 -1.12 5.00 -10.68
C TRP A 135 -2.25 4.16 -10.13
N TYR A 136 -1.99 2.87 -9.97
CA TYR A 136 -2.83 1.99 -9.20
C TYR A 136 -2.09 1.53 -7.96
N VAL A 137 -2.59 1.90 -6.80
CA VAL A 137 -2.03 1.45 -5.52
C VAL A 137 -2.68 0.13 -5.18
N GLN A 138 -1.91 -0.94 -5.41
CA GLN A 138 -2.38 -2.30 -5.15
C GLN A 138 -2.07 -2.72 -3.72
N PRO A 139 -2.93 -3.56 -3.13
CA PRO A 139 -2.58 -4.32 -1.92
C PRO A 139 -1.57 -5.42 -2.26
N ASP A 140 -1.83 -6.66 -1.92
CA ASP A 140 -1.00 -7.80 -2.30
C ASP A 140 -1.44 -8.40 -3.63
N GLY A 141 -0.53 -9.08 -4.34
CA GLY A 141 -0.86 -9.81 -5.57
C GLY A 141 -0.04 -9.39 -6.80
N PRO A 142 -0.10 -10.19 -7.88
CA PRO A 142 0.74 -10.05 -9.07
C PRO A 142 0.12 -9.15 -10.15
N LEU A 143 -0.42 -7.98 -9.78
CA LEU A 143 -1.14 -7.12 -10.73
C LEU A 143 -0.27 -6.67 -11.92
N GLU A 144 1.00 -6.35 -11.69
CA GLU A 144 1.90 -5.94 -12.78
C GLU A 144 1.99 -7.02 -13.86
N THR A 145 2.10 -8.28 -13.45
CA THR A 145 2.11 -9.43 -14.36
C THR A 145 0.77 -9.59 -15.08
N TRP A 146 -0.34 -9.42 -14.35
CA TRP A 146 -1.68 -9.45 -14.94
C TRP A 146 -1.88 -8.36 -15.99
N LEU A 147 -1.50 -7.12 -15.69
CA LEU A 147 -1.60 -6.01 -16.63
C LEU A 147 -0.74 -6.27 -17.89
N LYS A 148 0.51 -6.73 -17.72
CA LYS A 148 1.39 -7.07 -18.83
C LYS A 148 0.83 -8.20 -19.71
N ALA A 149 0.15 -9.16 -19.14
CA ALA A 149 -0.51 -10.25 -19.88
C ALA A 149 -1.68 -9.75 -20.74
N HIS A 150 -2.33 -8.64 -20.36
CA HIS A 150 -3.50 -8.08 -21.05
C HIS A 150 -3.17 -6.86 -21.95
N GLN A 151 -1.91 -6.40 -21.97
CA GLN A 151 -1.57 -5.16 -22.67
C GLN A 151 -1.47 -5.29 -24.20
N ALA A 152 -1.49 -6.52 -24.74
CA ALA A 152 -1.42 -6.72 -26.18
C ALA A 152 -2.47 -5.87 -26.93
N ASN A 153 -2.06 -5.19 -28.00
CA ASN A 153 -2.88 -4.27 -28.80
C ASN A 153 -3.17 -2.90 -28.16
N TYR A 154 -2.52 -2.57 -27.06
CA TYR A 154 -2.61 -1.23 -26.46
C TYR A 154 -1.22 -0.58 -26.39
N ASP A 155 -1.14 0.67 -26.78
CA ASP A 155 0.07 1.48 -26.60
C ASP A 155 0.13 2.00 -25.18
N VAL A 156 0.63 1.13 -24.30
CA VAL A 156 0.79 1.40 -22.86
C VAL A 156 2.12 0.90 -22.34
N LYS A 157 2.69 1.63 -21.41
CA LYS A 157 3.86 1.26 -20.64
C LYS A 157 3.45 1.04 -19.19
N ILE A 158 3.82 -0.12 -18.64
CA ILE A 158 3.52 -0.54 -17.26
C ILE A 158 4.84 -0.65 -16.51
N THR A 159 4.98 0.10 -15.42
CA THR A 159 6.22 0.19 -14.66
C THR A 159 5.97 0.31 -13.17
N ASP A 160 6.97 -0.10 -12.36
CA ASP A 160 7.05 0.25 -10.94
C ASP A 160 7.66 1.66 -10.83
N PRO A 161 6.94 2.67 -10.28
CA PRO A 161 7.47 4.01 -10.08
C PRO A 161 8.43 4.09 -8.89
N SER A 162 8.76 2.98 -8.25
CA SER A 162 9.58 2.90 -7.03
C SER A 162 9.09 3.78 -5.88
N SER A 163 7.78 4.03 -5.83
CA SER A 163 7.16 4.83 -4.77
C SER A 163 6.90 3.99 -3.52
N ARG A 164 6.75 4.68 -2.40
CA ARG A 164 6.42 4.08 -1.10
C ARG A 164 5.22 4.78 -0.51
N VAL A 165 4.39 4.02 0.19
CA VAL A 165 3.18 4.51 0.83
C VAL A 165 3.43 4.65 2.33
N ILE A 166 3.10 5.82 2.86
CA ILE A 166 3.04 6.06 4.29
C ILE A 166 1.60 6.39 4.64
N GLN A 167 1.09 5.75 5.67
CA GLN A 167 -0.22 6.08 6.21
C GLN A 167 -0.04 6.85 7.51
N VAL A 168 -0.61 8.06 7.59
CA VAL A 168 -0.71 8.83 8.82
C VAL A 168 -2.17 8.86 9.23
N GLN A 169 -2.50 8.30 10.39
CA GLN A 169 -3.87 8.08 10.81
C GLN A 169 -4.11 8.54 12.23
N GLY A 170 -5.27 9.14 12.47
CA GLY A 170 -5.70 9.64 13.77
C GLY A 170 -6.16 11.10 13.72
N PRO A 171 -6.80 11.62 14.79
CA PRO A 171 -7.39 12.96 14.79
C PRO A 171 -6.38 14.10 14.56
N ALA A 172 -5.11 13.92 14.89
CA ALA A 172 -4.07 14.93 14.64
C ALA A 172 -3.35 14.77 13.29
N SER A 173 -3.76 13.82 12.43
CA SER A 173 -3.06 13.52 11.17
C SER A 173 -3.00 14.72 10.22
N GLN A 174 -4.10 15.45 10.08
CA GLN A 174 -4.16 16.61 9.21
C GLN A 174 -3.24 17.74 9.68
N GLU A 175 -3.22 18.03 10.98
CA GLU A 175 -2.31 19.05 11.55
C GLU A 175 -0.85 18.70 11.28
N ILE A 176 -0.47 17.44 11.49
CA ILE A 176 0.89 16.96 11.25
C ILE A 176 1.24 17.09 9.77
N LEU A 177 0.39 16.62 8.88
CA LEU A 177 0.62 16.68 7.43
C LEU A 177 0.63 18.12 6.93
N SER A 178 -0.22 18.98 7.44
CA SER A 178 -0.22 20.40 7.10
C SER A 178 1.13 21.06 7.42
N LYS A 179 1.69 20.79 8.60
CA LYS A 179 3.02 21.30 9.01
C LYS A 179 4.13 20.76 8.09
N LEU A 180 4.08 19.48 7.75
CA LEU A 180 5.10 18.85 6.88
C LEU A 180 5.03 19.31 5.43
N THR A 181 3.87 19.77 4.97
CA THR A 181 3.63 20.19 3.57
C THR A 181 3.49 21.69 3.41
N ASN A 182 3.93 22.47 4.38
CA ASN A 182 3.81 23.93 4.39
C ASN A 182 2.39 24.43 4.09
N GLY A 183 1.38 23.75 4.65
CA GLY A 183 -0.03 24.10 4.50
C GLY A 183 -0.72 23.59 3.24
N SER A 184 -0.05 22.82 2.38
CA SER A 184 -0.67 22.26 1.17
C SER A 184 -1.76 21.24 1.49
N ILE A 185 -1.65 20.53 2.61
CA ILE A 185 -2.70 19.69 3.16
C ILE A 185 -3.41 20.43 4.26
N ASN A 186 -4.62 20.89 4.00
CA ASN A 186 -5.45 21.72 4.87
C ASN A 186 -6.92 21.26 4.78
N ASP A 187 -7.86 22.08 5.30
CA ASP A 187 -9.29 21.75 5.30
C ASP A 187 -9.91 21.68 3.89
N ASP A 188 -9.28 22.30 2.89
CA ASP A 188 -9.70 22.22 1.48
C ASP A 188 -9.22 20.93 0.79
N PHE A 189 -8.34 20.16 1.42
CA PHE A 189 -7.85 18.89 0.89
C PHE A 189 -8.98 17.86 0.88
N LYS A 190 -9.42 17.52 -0.32
CA LYS A 190 -10.62 16.70 -0.51
C LYS A 190 -10.28 15.23 -0.59
N TYR A 191 -11.23 14.43 -0.10
CA TYR A 191 -11.27 13.01 -0.36
C TYR A 191 -11.25 12.76 -1.88
N TYR A 192 -10.44 11.80 -2.34
CA TYR A 192 -10.09 11.56 -3.74
C TYR A 192 -11.19 11.57 -4.78
#